data_a53e1ba581b63f4de6b0e264bb6df743
#
_entry.id   a53e1ba581b63f4de6b0e264bb6df743
#
_cell.length_a   1.000
_cell.length_b   1.000
_cell.length_c   1.000
_cell.angle_alpha   90.00
_cell.angle_beta   90.00
_cell.angle_gamma   90.00
#
_symmetry.space_group_name_H-M   'P 1'
#
loop_
_entity.id
_entity.type
_entity.pdbx_description
1 polymer ?
#
loop_
_entity_poly.entity_id
_entity_poly.type
_entity_poly.pdbx_seq_one_letter_code
_entity_poly.pdbx_strand_id
1 'polypeptide(L)' 'MSVKRKSNYEQFLPYRWHPCKGQTEIEQCPIEEAEFFGVYLKSLDGMLAHLFDCYSEIDAQAACSLLQKGNL' A
#
# COMPACT_ATOMS: atom_id res chain seq x y z
N MET A 1 -5.13 -24.11 7.61
CA MET A 1 -3.83 -23.80 8.19
C MET A 1 -3.06 -22.84 7.34
N SER A 2 -2.76 -23.23 6.13
CA SER A 2 -1.97 -22.39 5.25
C SER A 2 -2.65 -21.08 4.93
N VAL A 3 -3.99 -21.07 4.89
CA VAL A 3 -4.72 -19.83 4.59
C VAL A 3 -4.47 -18.78 5.66
N LYS A 4 -4.51 -19.16 6.92
CA LYS A 4 -4.27 -18.22 8.01
C LYS A 4 -2.84 -17.72 8.00
N ARG A 5 -1.89 -18.58 7.70
CA ARG A 5 -0.51 -18.16 7.62
C ARG A 5 -0.29 -17.15 6.52
N LYS A 6 -0.94 -17.38 5.38
CA LYS A 6 -0.81 -16.48 4.26
C LYS A 6 -1.31 -15.09 4.63
N SER A 7 -2.44 -15.03 5.32
CA SER A 7 -2.99 -13.77 5.78
C SER A 7 -2.04 -13.06 6.75
N ASN A 8 -1.49 -13.81 7.71
CA ASN A 8 -0.54 -13.24 8.66
C ASN A 8 0.73 -12.79 7.98
N TYR A 9 1.18 -13.56 7.01
CA TYR A 9 2.38 -13.21 6.25
C TYR A 9 2.21 -11.86 5.57
N GLU A 10 1.05 -11.63 4.99
CA GLU A 10 0.80 -10.37 4.29
C GLU A 10 0.85 -9.17 5.23
N GLN A 11 0.50 -9.35 6.49
CA GLN A 11 0.57 -8.25 7.45
C GLN A 11 1.99 -7.77 7.69
N PHE A 12 2.97 -8.60 7.45
CA PHE A 12 4.37 -8.26 7.68
C PHE A 12 5.10 -7.80 6.43
N LEU A 13 4.41 -7.79 5.29
CA LEU A 13 5.02 -7.29 4.08
C LEU A 13 5.18 -5.77 4.18
N PRO A 14 6.32 -5.24 3.73
CA PRO A 14 6.62 -3.82 3.96
C PRO A 14 5.86 -2.85 3.08
N TYR A 15 5.40 -3.29 1.92
CA TYR A 15 4.74 -2.37 0.98
C TYR A 15 3.25 -2.33 1.23
N ARG A 16 2.70 -1.13 1.23
CA ARG A 16 1.29 -0.88 1.51
C ARG A 16 0.73 0.10 0.50
N TRP A 17 -0.57 0.03 0.26
CA TRP A 17 -1.25 1.06 -0.52
C TRP A 17 -2.48 1.51 0.24
N HIS A 18 -2.82 2.80 0.06
CA HIS A 18 -3.98 3.39 0.73
C HIS A 18 -4.72 4.30 -0.23
N PRO A 19 -6.06 4.31 -0.18
CA PRO A 19 -6.82 5.35 -0.89
C PRO A 19 -6.50 6.70 -0.26
N CYS A 20 -6.26 7.70 -1.11
CA CYS A 20 -5.82 9.02 -0.65
C CYS A 20 -6.53 10.13 -1.40
N LYS A 21 -6.52 11.32 -0.81
CA LYS A 21 -7.02 12.53 -1.46
C LYS A 21 -6.20 13.72 -1.01
N GLY A 22 -6.32 14.84 -1.73
CA GLY A 22 -5.62 16.05 -1.41
C GLY A 22 -4.49 16.33 -2.37
N GLN A 23 -4.12 17.59 -2.50
CA GLN A 23 -3.04 18.00 -3.40
C GLN A 23 -1.84 18.50 -2.62
N THR A 24 -2.06 19.36 -1.63
CA THR A 24 -0.99 19.90 -0.81
C THR A 24 -0.77 19.06 0.42
N GLU A 25 -1.88 18.69 1.07
CA GLU A 25 -1.83 17.82 2.23
C GLU A 25 -2.54 16.53 1.86
N ILE A 26 -1.75 15.49 1.65
CA ILE A 26 -2.28 14.20 1.27
C ILE A 26 -2.76 13.47 2.52
N GLU A 27 -3.99 12.97 2.48
CA GLU A 27 -4.54 12.23 3.59
C GLU A 27 -5.19 10.95 3.12
N GLN A 28 -5.17 9.94 3.97
CA GLN A 28 -5.86 8.70 3.70
C GLN A 28 -7.36 8.92 3.86
N CYS A 29 -8.15 8.21 3.07
CA CYS A 29 -9.59 8.40 3.06
C CYS A 29 -10.28 7.08 2.73
N PRO A 30 -11.61 7.00 2.89
CA PRO A 30 -12.34 5.83 2.41
C PRO A 30 -12.19 5.70 0.90
N ILE A 31 -12.27 4.45 0.42
CA ILE A 31 -12.04 4.19 -0.99
C ILE A 31 -13.00 4.93 -1.91
N GLU A 32 -14.21 5.21 -1.43
CA GLU A 32 -15.22 5.94 -2.22
C GLU A 32 -14.82 7.39 -2.49
N GLU A 33 -13.95 7.93 -1.64
CA GLU A 33 -13.51 9.32 -1.76
C GLU A 33 -12.14 9.44 -2.41
N ALA A 34 -11.54 8.33 -2.78
CA ALA A 34 -10.15 8.33 -3.25
C ALA A 34 -9.99 9.09 -4.54
N GLU A 35 -8.99 9.97 -4.59
CA GLU A 35 -8.57 10.65 -5.80
C GLU A 35 -7.40 9.91 -6.43
N PHE A 36 -6.63 9.19 -5.62
CA PHE A 36 -5.52 8.38 -6.06
C PHE A 36 -5.21 7.35 -4.98
N PHE A 37 -4.25 6.50 -5.24
CA PHE A 37 -3.86 5.44 -4.32
C PHE A 37 -2.36 5.53 -4.08
N GLY A 38 -1.98 5.93 -2.87
CA GLY A 38 -0.58 6.07 -2.53
C GLY A 38 0.06 4.74 -2.19
N VAL A 39 1.26 4.52 -2.69
CA VAL A 39 2.05 3.32 -2.39
C VAL A 39 3.16 3.72 -1.43
N TYR A 40 3.28 2.97 -0.35
CA TYR A 40 4.16 3.30 0.77
C TYR A 40 5.06 2.13 1.14
N LEU A 41 6.23 2.46 1.66
CA LEU A 41 7.10 1.49 2.30
C LEU A 41 7.02 1.69 3.80
N LYS A 42 6.66 0.64 4.52
CA LYS A 42 6.58 0.69 5.98
C LYS A 42 7.89 0.22 6.58
N SER A 43 8.51 1.06 7.39
CA SER A 43 9.76 0.70 8.05
C SER A 43 9.49 -0.06 9.34
N LEU A 44 10.55 -0.58 9.94
CA LEU A 44 10.42 -1.40 11.14
C LEU A 44 9.84 -0.62 12.33
N ASP A 45 10.06 0.68 12.36
CA ASP A 45 9.52 1.51 13.44
C ASP A 45 8.10 1.98 13.17
N GLY A 46 7.48 1.49 12.08
CA GLY A 46 6.10 1.81 11.78
C GLY A 46 5.88 3.04 10.93
N MET A 47 6.95 3.72 10.54
CA MET A 47 6.84 4.90 9.70
C MET A 47 6.51 4.51 8.26
N LEU A 48 5.71 5.32 7.60
CA LEU A 48 5.37 5.11 6.19
C LEU A 48 6.10 6.14 5.34
N ALA A 49 6.86 5.65 4.38
CA ALA A 49 7.53 6.50 3.40
C ALA A 49 6.78 6.41 2.09
N HIS A 50 6.29 7.54 1.60
CA HIS A 50 5.54 7.59 0.35
C HIS A 50 6.50 7.35 -0.83
N LEU A 51 6.12 6.44 -1.72
CA LEU A 51 6.94 6.10 -2.88
C LEU A 51 6.40 6.74 -4.15
N PHE A 52 5.14 6.46 -4.47
CA PHE A 52 4.51 7.01 -5.67
C PHE A 52 3.00 6.82 -5.58
N ASP A 53 2.28 7.41 -6.53
CA ASP A 53 0.83 7.32 -6.60
C ASP A 53 0.39 6.51 -7.80
N CYS A 54 -0.68 5.76 -7.61
CA CYS A 54 -1.37 5.09 -8.71
C CYS A 54 -2.78 5.68 -8.80
N TYR A 55 -3.38 5.58 -9.97
CA TYR A 55 -4.69 6.19 -10.18
C TYR A 55 -5.80 5.17 -10.32
N SER A 56 -5.51 3.92 -9.97
CA SER A 56 -6.54 2.89 -9.80
C SER A 56 -6.11 1.93 -8.72
N GLU A 57 -7.09 1.32 -8.09
CA GLU A 57 -6.83 0.35 -7.02
C GLU A 57 -6.06 -0.84 -7.58
N ILE A 58 -6.43 -1.30 -8.77
CA ILE A 58 -5.76 -2.45 -9.39
C ILE A 58 -4.29 -2.15 -9.60
N ASP A 59 -3.97 -0.95 -10.07
CA ASP A 59 -2.58 -0.57 -10.29
C ASP A 59 -1.80 -0.53 -8.98
N ALA A 60 -2.41 0.00 -7.92
CA ALA A 60 -1.76 0.06 -6.62
C ALA A 60 -1.49 -1.34 -6.07
N GLN A 61 -2.47 -2.23 -6.20
CA GLN A 61 -2.30 -3.61 -5.77
C GLN A 61 -1.19 -4.29 -6.55
N ALA A 62 -1.17 -4.11 -7.86
CA ALA A 62 -0.16 -4.71 -8.72
C ALA A 62 1.24 -4.17 -8.38
N ALA A 63 1.34 -2.87 -8.14
CA ALA A 63 2.61 -2.25 -7.76
C ALA A 63 3.15 -2.84 -6.47
N CYS A 64 2.31 -2.96 -5.46
CA CYS A 64 2.73 -3.55 -4.19
C CYS A 64 3.17 -4.99 -4.37
N SER A 65 2.44 -5.77 -5.16
CA SER A 65 2.79 -7.16 -5.41
C SER A 65 4.16 -7.27 -6.07
N LEU A 66 4.41 -6.44 -7.08
CA LEU A 66 5.68 -6.48 -7.79
C LEU A 66 6.84 -6.08 -6.89
N LEU A 67 6.65 -5.04 -6.07
CA LEU A 67 7.70 -4.59 -5.18
C LEU A 67 8.05 -5.66 -4.15
N GLN A 68 7.03 -6.31 -3.60
CA GLN A 68 7.27 -7.33 -2.59
C GLN A 68 7.90 -8.59 -3.18
N LYS A 69 7.55 -8.91 -4.42
CA LYS A 69 8.18 -10.00 -5.14
C LYS A 69 9.66 -9.72 -5.37
N GLY A 70 9.96 -8.48 -5.75
CA GLY A 70 11.33 -8.10 -6.02
C GLY A 70 12.24 -8.16 -4.80
N ASN A 71 11.66 -8.16 -3.62
CA ASN A 71 12.42 -8.20 -2.37
C ASN A 71 12.64 -9.60 -1.83
N LEU A 72 12.11 -10.59 -2.51
CA LEU A 72 12.31 -12.00 -2.11
C LEU A 72 13.46 -12.67 -2.88
#